data_ba7959176835923c022450310865b3d9
#
_entry.id   ba7959176835923c022450310865b3d9
#
_cell.length_a   1.000
_cell.length_b   1.000
_cell.length_c   1.000
_cell.angle_alpha   90.00
_cell.angle_beta   90.00
_cell.angle_gamma   90.00
#
_symmetry.space_group_name_H-M   'P 1'
#
loop_
_entity.id
_entity.type
_entity.pdbx_description
1 polymer ?
#
loop_
_entity_poly.entity_id
_entity_poly.type
_entity_poly.pdbx_seq_one_letter_code
_entity_poly.pdbx_strand_id
1 'polypeptide(L)'
;MCGRLHVHAADITELLHEFVELIHPGPDNLNAAPTEEILVLVAGADGAVELRPMRWWLTPRWAKQPSTRYSMFNAKSETAATLPSFREPYKQQRCVVPVSGFYEWARRQGHKQAYFLRSAKHTGLLLAGLWDRWQGVDADGQQCQIDSFAILTTA
;
A
#
# COMPACT_ATOMS: atom_id res chain seq x y z
N MET A 1 9.16 -6.66 7.95
CA MET A 1 8.14 -6.71 6.88
C MET A 1 6.84 -6.15 7.43
N CYS A 2 6.28 -5.14 6.77
CA CYS A 2 5.01 -4.55 7.17
C CYS A 2 3.85 -5.45 6.71
N GLY A 3 3.08 -5.99 7.63
CA GLY A 3 1.96 -6.89 7.34
C GLY A 3 0.64 -6.50 8.01
N ARG A 4 0.60 -5.37 8.71
CA ARG A 4 -0.61 -4.76 9.27
C ARG A 4 -0.46 -3.26 9.36
N LEU A 5 -1.47 -2.53 8.90
CA LEU A 5 -1.52 -1.08 8.92
C LEU A 5 -2.58 -0.58 9.90
N HIS A 6 -2.32 0.59 10.45
CA HIS A 6 -3.28 1.32 11.28
C HIS A 6 -3.68 2.60 10.52
N VAL A 7 -4.94 2.64 10.13
CA VAL A 7 -5.53 3.72 9.32
C VAL A 7 -6.59 4.43 10.15
N HIS A 8 -6.26 5.59 10.70
CA HIS A 8 -7.18 6.47 11.39
C HIS A 8 -7.35 7.76 10.56
N ALA A 9 -8.53 7.96 10.01
CA ALA A 9 -8.78 8.99 9.00
C ALA A 9 -8.42 10.40 9.45
N ALA A 10 -8.70 10.76 10.71
CA ALA A 10 -8.37 12.08 11.24
C ALA A 10 -6.86 12.32 11.33
N ASP A 11 -6.08 11.35 11.79
CA ASP A 11 -4.62 11.45 11.87
C ASP A 11 -4.01 11.61 10.48
N ILE A 12 -4.53 10.86 9.50
CA ILE A 12 -4.06 10.92 8.11
C ILE A 12 -4.42 12.26 7.49
N THR A 13 -5.62 12.77 7.71
CA THR A 13 -6.02 14.09 7.22
C THR A 13 -5.10 15.18 7.76
N GLU A 14 -4.79 15.16 9.05
CA GLU A 14 -3.85 16.11 9.66
C GLU A 14 -2.45 16.00 9.05
N LEU A 15 -1.95 14.77 8.87
CA LEU A 15 -0.67 14.53 8.21
C LEU A 15 -0.65 15.05 6.77
N LEU A 16 -1.70 14.80 6.00
CA LEU A 16 -1.79 15.22 4.60
C LEU A 16 -1.78 16.74 4.46
N HIS A 17 -2.40 17.47 5.38
CA HIS A 17 -2.44 18.94 5.36
C HIS A 17 -1.05 19.59 5.46
N GLU A 18 -0.02 18.87 5.88
CA GLU A 18 1.37 19.35 5.83
C GLU A 18 1.89 19.44 4.38
N PHE A 19 1.27 18.75 3.42
CA PHE A 19 1.77 18.59 2.05
C PHE A 19 0.74 18.94 0.98
N VAL A 20 -0.52 18.57 1.18
CA VAL A 20 -1.61 18.71 0.22
C VAL A 20 -2.93 18.95 0.95
N GLU A 21 -3.87 19.65 0.31
CA GLU A 21 -5.21 19.87 0.84
C GLU A 21 -6.14 18.70 0.47
N LEU A 22 -5.91 17.54 1.09
CA LEU A 22 -6.75 16.37 0.94
C LEU A 22 -7.27 15.89 2.29
N ILE A 23 -8.48 15.37 2.29
CA ILE A 23 -9.15 14.81 3.46
C ILE A 23 -9.29 13.30 3.24
N HIS A 24 -8.88 12.51 4.22
CA HIS A 24 -9.16 11.08 4.21
C HIS A 24 -10.65 10.85 4.55
N PRO A 25 -11.45 10.29 3.63
CA PRO A 25 -12.91 10.23 3.79
C PRO A 25 -13.37 9.20 4.83
N GLY A 26 -12.46 8.40 5.39
CA GLY A 26 -12.83 7.23 6.20
C GLY A 26 -13.30 6.05 5.34
N PRO A 27 -13.76 4.97 5.96
CA PRO A 27 -13.75 4.73 7.40
C PRO A 27 -12.35 4.48 7.97
N ASP A 28 -12.25 4.45 9.30
CA ASP A 28 -11.05 3.96 9.98
C ASP A 28 -10.89 2.45 9.76
N ASN A 29 -9.64 2.01 9.62
CA ASN A 29 -9.28 0.60 9.66
C ASN A 29 -8.02 0.43 10.52
N LEU A 30 -8.21 0.19 11.79
CA LEU A 30 -7.12 0.17 12.78
C LEU A 30 -6.28 -1.11 12.74
N ASN A 31 -6.63 -2.06 11.88
CA ASN A 31 -5.97 -3.35 11.72
C ASN A 31 -6.06 -3.87 10.28
N ALA A 32 -5.74 -3.01 9.33
CA ALA A 32 -5.79 -3.33 7.91
C ALA A 32 -4.78 -4.44 7.55
N ALA A 33 -5.26 -5.45 6.86
CA ALA A 33 -4.49 -6.62 6.44
C ALA A 33 -4.20 -6.61 4.94
N PRO A 34 -3.14 -7.31 4.48
CA PRO A 34 -2.97 -7.59 3.05
C PRO A 34 -4.23 -8.16 2.43
N THR A 35 -4.50 -7.80 1.18
CA THR A 35 -5.69 -8.05 0.35
C THR A 35 -6.86 -7.10 0.58
N GLU A 36 -6.86 -6.33 1.66
CA GLU A 36 -7.85 -5.27 1.86
C GLU A 36 -7.55 -4.04 1.00
N GLU A 37 -8.57 -3.21 0.82
CA GLU A 37 -8.47 -1.96 0.08
C GLU A 37 -8.04 -0.83 1.00
N ILE A 38 -7.03 -0.08 0.59
CA ILE A 38 -6.44 1.06 1.31
C ILE A 38 -6.38 2.25 0.36
N LEU A 39 -6.63 3.45 0.89
CA LEU A 39 -6.43 4.68 0.14
C LEU A 39 -4.94 5.01 0.05
N VAL A 40 -4.47 5.20 -1.16
CA VAL A 40 -3.08 5.59 -1.45
C VAL A 40 -3.03 6.91 -2.22
N LEU A 41 -1.96 7.66 -2.05
CA LEU A 41 -1.70 8.88 -2.82
C LEU A 41 -1.00 8.53 -4.12
N VAL A 42 -1.55 9.01 -5.21
CA VAL A 42 -0.98 8.87 -6.56
C VAL A 42 -1.04 10.20 -7.30
N ALA A 43 -0.16 10.38 -8.27
CA ALA A 43 -0.27 11.46 -9.23
C ALA A 43 -1.35 11.09 -10.26
N GLY A 44 -2.35 11.92 -10.41
CA GLY A 44 -3.34 11.81 -11.47
C GLY A 44 -2.75 12.13 -12.85
N ALA A 45 -3.55 11.93 -13.90
CA ALA A 45 -3.14 12.18 -15.28
C ALA A 45 -2.78 13.67 -15.55
N ASP A 46 -3.36 14.58 -14.80
CA ASP A 46 -3.09 16.02 -14.82
C ASP A 46 -1.91 16.46 -13.94
N GLY A 47 -1.26 15.49 -13.26
CA GLY A 47 -0.20 15.73 -12.28
C GLY A 47 -0.70 16.15 -10.89
N ALA A 48 -1.99 16.34 -10.69
CA ALA A 48 -2.56 16.58 -9.37
C ALA A 48 -2.49 15.31 -8.52
N VAL A 49 -2.27 15.49 -7.22
CA VAL A 49 -2.23 14.38 -6.27
C VAL A 49 -3.66 14.02 -5.84
N GLU A 50 -3.98 12.74 -5.85
CA GLU A 50 -5.28 12.23 -5.44
C GLU A 50 -5.16 11.01 -4.51
N LEU A 51 -6.16 10.81 -3.65
CA LEU A 51 -6.35 9.58 -2.90
C LEU A 51 -7.14 8.59 -3.75
N ARG A 52 -6.58 7.40 -3.96
CA ARG A 52 -7.22 6.35 -4.75
C ARG A 52 -7.28 5.06 -3.94
N PRO A 53 -8.44 4.38 -3.88
CA PRO A 53 -8.54 3.08 -3.26
C PRO A 53 -7.80 2.04 -4.09
N MET A 54 -6.94 1.26 -3.45
CA MET A 54 -6.18 0.19 -4.09
C MET A 54 -6.09 -1.02 -3.18
N ARG A 55 -6.11 -2.20 -3.79
CA ARG A 55 -5.91 -3.45 -3.08
C ARG A 55 -4.46 -3.58 -2.62
N TRP A 56 -4.24 -3.84 -1.35
CA TRP A 56 -2.90 -4.08 -0.80
C TRP A 56 -2.42 -5.51 -1.08
N TRP A 57 -2.14 -5.78 -2.31
CA TRP A 57 -1.54 -7.00 -2.86
C TRP A 57 -1.37 -6.79 -4.35
N LEU A 58 -0.19 -6.38 -4.78
CA LEU A 58 0.06 -6.00 -6.16
C LEU A 58 -0.23 -7.16 -7.12
N THR A 59 -1.06 -6.88 -8.12
CA THR A 59 -1.31 -7.75 -9.26
C THR A 59 -0.65 -7.11 -10.48
N PRO A 60 0.45 -7.69 -10.99
CA PRO A 60 1.13 -7.13 -12.15
C PRO A 60 0.22 -7.10 -13.39
N ARG A 61 0.32 -6.04 -14.20
CA ARG A 61 -0.48 -5.87 -15.42
C ARG A 61 -0.38 -7.05 -16.40
N TRP A 62 0.75 -7.74 -16.41
CA TRP A 62 1.00 -8.88 -17.27
C TRP A 62 0.47 -10.20 -16.72
N ALA A 63 -0.02 -10.25 -15.49
CA ALA A 63 -0.54 -11.47 -14.89
C ALA A 63 -1.77 -11.97 -15.64
N LYS A 64 -1.90 -13.25 -15.83
CA LYS A 64 -3.08 -13.85 -16.47
C LYS A 64 -4.33 -13.63 -15.64
N GLN A 65 -4.20 -13.69 -14.33
CA GLN A 65 -5.28 -13.49 -13.37
C GLN A 65 -4.70 -13.04 -12.01
N PRO A 66 -5.49 -12.38 -11.17
CA PRO A 66 -5.10 -12.08 -9.80
C PRO A 66 -4.81 -13.37 -9.01
N SER A 67 -3.74 -13.35 -8.22
CA SER A 67 -3.32 -14.50 -7.42
C SER A 67 -2.66 -14.05 -6.12
N THR A 68 -2.86 -14.82 -5.07
CA THR A 68 -2.18 -14.66 -3.77
C THR A 68 -1.11 -15.75 -3.54
N ARG A 69 -0.78 -16.51 -4.57
CA ARG A 69 0.22 -17.59 -4.50
C ARG A 69 1.59 -17.09 -4.05
N TYR A 70 1.98 -15.92 -4.52
CA TYR A 70 3.24 -15.27 -4.15
C TYR A 70 2.93 -14.03 -3.32
N SER A 71 3.74 -13.80 -2.29
CA SER A 71 3.60 -12.61 -1.44
C SER A 71 3.94 -11.34 -2.24
N MET A 72 2.92 -10.51 -2.52
CA MET A 72 3.02 -9.32 -3.36
C MET A 72 2.58 -8.05 -2.63
N PHE A 73 2.45 -8.08 -1.31
CA PHE A 73 2.07 -6.91 -0.52
C PHE A 73 3.26 -6.07 -0.04
N ASN A 74 4.48 -6.64 -0.06
CA ASN A 74 5.73 -5.94 0.15
C ASN A 74 6.67 -6.13 -1.04
N ALA A 75 7.42 -5.10 -1.39
CA ALA A 75 8.49 -5.14 -2.38
C ALA A 75 9.81 -4.73 -1.70
N LYS A 76 10.82 -5.59 -1.76
CA LYS A 76 12.15 -5.24 -1.23
C LYS A 76 12.79 -4.17 -2.10
N SER A 77 13.17 -3.04 -1.52
CA SER A 77 13.79 -1.93 -2.24
C SER A 77 15.05 -2.34 -2.99
N GLU A 78 15.81 -3.28 -2.43
CA GLU A 78 17.06 -3.80 -2.99
C GLU A 78 16.86 -4.53 -4.34
N THR A 79 15.68 -5.08 -4.58
CA THR A 79 15.39 -5.88 -5.79
C THR A 79 14.21 -5.37 -6.61
N ALA A 80 13.46 -4.41 -6.11
CA ALA A 80 12.25 -3.89 -6.77
C ALA A 80 12.51 -3.37 -8.20
N ALA A 81 13.68 -2.76 -8.42
CA ALA A 81 14.06 -2.22 -9.73
C ALA A 81 14.30 -3.32 -10.81
N THR A 82 14.48 -4.56 -10.41
CA THR A 82 14.86 -5.67 -11.32
C THR A 82 13.83 -6.79 -11.42
N LEU A 83 13.07 -7.01 -10.35
CA LEU A 83 12.07 -8.08 -10.34
C LEU A 83 10.93 -7.80 -11.34
N PRO A 84 10.52 -8.78 -12.15
CA PRO A 84 9.49 -8.61 -13.18
C PRO A 84 8.18 -8.02 -12.68
N SER A 85 7.78 -8.34 -11.45
CA SER A 85 6.53 -7.85 -10.86
C SER A 85 6.58 -6.37 -10.45
N PHE A 86 7.78 -5.83 -10.19
CA PHE A 86 7.93 -4.50 -9.59
C PHE A 86 8.71 -3.51 -10.45
N ARG A 87 9.51 -3.97 -11.42
CA ARG A 87 10.42 -3.12 -12.19
C ARG A 87 9.73 -2.01 -12.97
N GLU A 88 8.57 -2.29 -13.59
CA GLU A 88 7.82 -1.26 -14.31
C GLU A 88 7.10 -0.30 -13.35
N PRO A 89 6.38 -0.75 -12.32
CA PRO A 89 5.89 0.12 -11.26
C PRO A 89 7.00 0.96 -10.58
N TYR A 90 8.18 0.38 -10.38
CA TYR A 90 9.32 1.11 -9.80
C TYR A 90 9.75 2.32 -10.66
N LYS A 91 9.67 2.20 -11.97
CA LYS A 91 10.00 3.29 -12.89
C LYS A 91 8.91 4.35 -12.98
N GLN A 92 7.64 3.95 -13.07
CA GLN A 92 6.57 4.81 -13.55
C GLN A 92 5.34 4.91 -12.63
N GLN A 93 5.15 3.97 -11.70
CA GLN A 93 3.93 3.87 -10.90
C GLN A 93 4.25 3.78 -9.41
N ARG A 94 4.84 4.85 -8.92
CA ARG A 94 5.10 5.04 -7.49
C ARG A 94 3.89 5.63 -6.82
N CYS A 95 3.67 5.23 -5.58
CA CYS A 95 2.62 5.78 -4.74
C CYS A 95 3.13 6.02 -3.33
N VAL A 96 2.33 6.72 -2.55
CA VAL A 96 2.58 6.95 -1.14
C VAL A 96 1.38 6.42 -0.36
N VAL A 97 1.64 5.63 0.67
CA VAL A 97 0.62 5.02 1.51
C VAL A 97 0.58 5.77 2.84
N PRO A 98 -0.40 6.66 3.05
CA PRO A 98 -0.53 7.38 4.30
C PRO A 98 -1.17 6.47 5.36
N VAL A 99 -0.53 6.36 6.51
CA VAL A 99 -0.98 5.54 7.64
C VAL A 99 -0.76 6.28 8.95
N SER A 100 -1.53 5.97 9.99
CA SER A 100 -1.24 6.49 11.34
C SER A 100 -0.05 5.75 11.96
N GLY A 101 0.14 4.50 11.57
CA GLY A 101 1.25 3.65 11.98
C GLY A 101 1.11 2.25 11.39
N PHE A 102 2.01 1.36 11.78
CA PHE A 102 1.96 -0.03 11.36
C PHE A 102 2.44 -0.97 12.48
N TYR A 103 2.12 -2.23 12.34
CA TYR A 103 2.50 -3.24 13.32
C TYR A 103 3.62 -4.12 12.79
N GLU A 104 4.58 -4.41 13.66
CA GLU A 104 5.65 -5.40 13.45
C GLU A 104 5.70 -6.37 14.61
N TRP A 105 6.15 -7.58 14.34
CA TRP A 105 6.25 -8.65 15.33
C TRP A 105 7.69 -9.06 15.54
N ALA A 106 8.17 -8.95 16.77
CA ALA A 106 9.45 -9.51 17.16
C ALA A 106 9.25 -10.82 17.94
N ARG A 107 10.15 -11.77 17.76
CA ARG A 107 10.22 -12.97 18.60
C ARG A 107 11.09 -12.66 19.80
N ARG A 108 10.50 -12.78 21.00
CA ARG A 108 11.22 -12.70 22.26
C ARG A 108 10.91 -13.95 23.09
N GLN A 109 11.94 -14.67 23.52
CA GLN A 109 11.82 -15.86 24.38
C GLN A 109 10.76 -16.88 23.91
N GLY A 110 10.70 -17.12 22.59
CA GLY A 110 9.74 -18.05 21.99
C GLY A 110 8.34 -17.49 21.71
N HIS A 111 8.03 -16.30 22.20
CA HIS A 111 6.74 -15.64 21.98
C HIS A 111 6.82 -14.55 20.90
N LYS A 112 5.73 -14.41 20.14
CA LYS A 112 5.56 -13.27 19.20
C LYS A 112 5.01 -12.08 19.99
N GLN A 113 5.77 -10.99 20.01
CA GLN A 113 5.34 -9.71 20.57
C GLN A 113 5.04 -8.73 19.42
N ALA A 114 3.83 -8.18 19.43
CA ALA A 114 3.45 -7.12 18.51
C ALA A 114 3.95 -5.76 19.02
N TYR A 115 4.44 -4.95 18.08
CA TYR A 115 4.86 -3.57 18.33
C TYR A 115 4.11 -2.67 17.37
N PHE A 116 3.56 -1.57 17.88
CA PHE A 116 2.99 -0.52 17.08
C PHE A 116 4.04 0.57 16.82
N LEU A 117 4.37 0.75 15.56
CA LEU A 117 5.34 1.74 15.11
C LEU A 117 4.61 2.97 14.55
N ARG A 118 4.94 4.14 15.09
CA ARG A 118 4.40 5.41 14.67
C ARG A 118 5.46 6.51 14.69
N SER A 119 5.18 7.63 14.05
CA SER A 119 6.03 8.80 14.16
C SER A 119 6.02 9.37 15.59
N ALA A 120 7.17 9.85 16.04
CA ALA A 120 7.28 10.61 17.29
C ALA A 120 6.94 12.09 17.11
N LYS A 121 6.91 12.60 15.87
CA LYS A 121 6.76 14.03 15.56
C LYS A 121 5.47 14.36 14.80
N HIS A 122 4.92 13.41 14.06
CA HIS A 122 3.76 13.61 13.20
C HIS A 122 2.63 12.66 13.58
N THR A 123 1.40 12.97 13.17
CA THR A 123 0.22 12.14 13.42
C THR A 123 0.20 10.84 12.59
N GLY A 124 1.12 10.69 11.65
CA GLY A 124 1.21 9.49 10.82
C GLY A 124 2.54 9.37 10.09
N LEU A 125 2.57 8.43 9.15
CA LEU A 125 3.70 8.08 8.32
C LEU A 125 3.26 8.05 6.85
N LEU A 126 4.18 8.42 5.96
CA LEU A 126 4.04 8.28 4.51
C LEU A 126 4.95 7.15 4.06
N LEU A 127 4.38 5.98 3.78
CA LEU A 127 5.14 4.82 3.34
C LEU A 127 5.28 4.83 1.81
N ALA A 128 6.48 4.52 1.32
CA ALA A 128 6.70 4.39 -0.12
C ALA A 128 6.07 3.11 -0.65
N GLY A 129 5.42 3.20 -1.79
CA GLY A 129 4.78 2.08 -2.44
C GLY A 129 4.96 2.07 -3.96
N LEU A 130 4.62 0.94 -4.55
CA LEU A 130 4.54 0.73 -5.99
C LEU A 130 3.14 0.22 -6.30
N TRP A 131 2.54 0.66 -7.40
CA TRP A 131 1.22 0.21 -7.79
C TRP A 131 1.18 -0.24 -9.25
N ASP A 132 0.21 -1.07 -9.59
CA ASP A 132 -0.04 -1.47 -10.96
C ASP A 132 -1.54 -1.60 -11.20
N ARG A 133 -1.92 -1.48 -12.47
CA ARG A 133 -3.29 -1.66 -12.94
C ARG A 133 -3.39 -2.92 -13.77
N TRP A 134 -4.10 -3.89 -13.25
CA TRP A 134 -4.44 -5.10 -13.97
C TRP A 134 -5.83 -4.95 -14.61
N GLN A 135 -5.96 -5.38 -15.85
CA GLN A 135 -7.23 -5.44 -16.57
C GLN A 135 -7.41 -6.84 -17.13
N GLY A 136 -8.61 -7.38 -16.97
CA GLY A 136 -8.92 -8.72 -17.44
C GLY A 136 -10.37 -9.09 -17.20
N VAL A 137 -10.62 -10.39 -17.16
CA VAL A 137 -11.95 -10.96 -16.97
C VAL A 137 -11.95 -11.71 -15.65
N ASP A 138 -12.96 -11.47 -14.83
CA ASP A 138 -13.15 -12.18 -13.56
C ASP A 138 -13.69 -13.63 -13.76
N ALA A 139 -13.93 -14.33 -12.65
CA ALA A 139 -14.43 -15.69 -12.66
C ALA A 139 -15.81 -15.82 -13.31
N ASP A 140 -16.61 -14.74 -13.33
CA ASP A 140 -17.96 -14.69 -13.91
C ASP A 140 -17.97 -14.23 -15.39
N GLY A 141 -16.77 -14.04 -15.99
CA GLY A 141 -16.64 -13.59 -17.36
C GLY A 141 -16.85 -12.08 -17.55
N GLN A 142 -16.87 -11.31 -16.47
CA GLN A 142 -17.03 -9.86 -16.49
C GLN A 142 -15.67 -9.15 -16.66
N GLN A 143 -15.63 -8.11 -17.51
CA GLN A 143 -14.48 -7.22 -17.58
C GLN A 143 -14.26 -6.53 -16.25
N CYS A 144 -13.05 -6.62 -15.70
CA CYS A 144 -12.70 -5.94 -14.45
C CYS A 144 -11.32 -5.31 -14.48
N GLN A 145 -11.13 -4.31 -13.63
CA GLN A 145 -9.89 -3.60 -13.43
C GLN A 145 -9.54 -3.63 -11.95
N ILE A 146 -8.30 -3.94 -11.63
CA ILE A 146 -7.79 -3.92 -10.26
C ILE A 146 -6.60 -2.98 -10.21
N ASP A 147 -6.73 -1.91 -9.42
CA ASP A 147 -5.61 -1.10 -8.97
C ASP A 147 -5.10 -1.70 -7.66
N SER A 148 -3.83 -2.02 -7.61
CA SER A 148 -3.24 -2.70 -6.47
C SER A 148 -1.82 -2.23 -6.20
N PHE A 149 -1.36 -2.36 -4.96
CA PHE A 149 -0.06 -1.85 -4.54
C PHE A 149 0.70 -2.80 -3.63
N ALA A 150 2.00 -2.54 -3.54
CA ALA A 150 2.91 -3.14 -2.58
C ALA A 150 3.68 -2.03 -1.85
N ILE A 151 3.97 -2.23 -0.57
CA ILE A 151 4.80 -1.33 0.22
C ILE A 151 6.26 -1.67 0.00
N LEU A 152 7.09 -0.66 -0.26
CA LEU A 152 8.54 -0.82 -0.30
C LEU A 152 9.09 -1.03 1.11
N THR A 153 9.91 -2.05 1.26
CA THR A 153 10.59 -2.37 2.51
C THR A 153 12.09 -2.37 2.32
N THR A 154 12.84 -2.04 3.36
CA THR A 154 14.29 -2.14 3.42
C THR A 154 14.73 -3.29 4.33
N ALA A 155 15.94 -3.76 4.15
CA ALA A 155 16.54 -4.75 5.05
C ALA A 155 16.80 -4.17 6.45
#